data_2b808eb1929622976f53a51a4dfe3bcd
#
_entry.id   2b808eb1929622976f53a51a4dfe3bcd
#
_cell.length_a   1.000
_cell.length_b   1.000
_cell.length_c   1.000
_cell.angle_alpha   90.00
_cell.angle_beta   90.00
_cell.angle_gamma   90.00
#
_symmetry.space_group_name_H-M   'P 1'
#
loop_
_entity.id
_entity.type
_entity.pdbx_description
1 polymer ?
#
loop_
_entity_poly.entity_id
_entity_poly.type
_entity_poly.pdbx_seq_one_letter_code
_entity_poly.pdbx_strand_id
1 'polypeptide(L)'
;MFKPIHKKFGLVVQGGTLRSIFTAGVLDAFISLKYNPFRYAIGVSGGAMCMVYYLTKQYNSTYKIMHELANDDEFMNWLNMFSEEGYLNLSYLDEFTRNKYPLDLKILNKKARIVKIEIVSTSMEDGRPVYLNAKGDKWHKYLRASATLPFLTKGQCVIDNLKLMDGGWSDPIPVKRAIEQKCTDIVVIRTQPKSHRENWSYFGMFGGYWHRNTPGLSQRFNDDYIFYNEIADFLDKEHENVKIHQIVPPDYLKTTSYFTSSDKLDNDY
;
A
#
# COMPACT_ATOMS: atom_id res chain seq x y z
N MET A 1 23.54 33.68 4.21
CA MET A 1 23.46 33.09 2.86
C MET A 1 22.59 31.87 2.94
N PHE A 2 21.30 31.96 2.56
CA PHE A 2 20.39 30.81 2.57
C PHE A 2 20.83 29.86 1.44
N LYS A 3 21.27 28.64 1.78
CA LYS A 3 21.47 27.60 0.78
C LYS A 3 20.08 27.28 0.15
N PRO A 4 19.94 27.27 -1.18
CA PRO A 4 18.68 26.88 -1.81
C PRO A 4 18.37 25.47 -1.36
N ILE A 5 17.21 25.26 -0.72
CA ILE A 5 16.71 23.93 -0.38
C ILE A 5 16.39 23.26 -1.71
N HIS A 6 17.21 22.29 -2.11
CA HIS A 6 16.92 21.50 -3.31
C HIS A 6 15.62 20.71 -3.06
N LYS A 7 14.59 21.06 -3.82
CA LYS A 7 13.29 20.36 -3.74
C LYS A 7 13.47 18.88 -4.07
N LYS A 8 13.07 18.01 -3.15
CA LYS A 8 13.01 16.58 -3.37
C LYS A 8 11.55 16.12 -3.24
N PHE A 9 10.98 15.71 -4.38
CA PHE A 9 9.61 15.24 -4.45
C PHE A 9 9.52 13.80 -4.01
N GLY A 10 8.59 13.51 -3.07
CA GLY A 10 8.21 12.19 -2.59
C GLY A 10 6.79 11.83 -3.00
N LEU A 11 6.56 10.56 -3.31
CA LEU A 11 5.25 9.97 -3.50
C LEU A 11 5.00 8.97 -2.38
N VAL A 12 3.92 9.13 -1.65
CA VAL A 12 3.45 8.24 -0.58
C VAL A 12 2.08 7.70 -0.96
N VAL A 13 1.93 6.38 -0.97
CA VAL A 13 0.71 5.72 -1.44
C VAL A 13 0.17 4.78 -0.37
N GLN A 14 -0.99 5.16 0.19
CA GLN A 14 -1.71 4.36 1.18
C GLN A 14 -2.20 3.04 0.58
N GLY A 15 -2.23 1.98 1.38
CA GLY A 15 -2.89 0.73 1.05
C GLY A 15 -4.41 0.82 1.12
N GLY A 16 -5.10 -0.29 0.84
CA GLY A 16 -6.57 -0.32 0.92
C GLY A 16 -7.22 -1.46 0.16
N THR A 17 -6.47 -2.48 -0.24
CA THR A 17 -6.95 -3.60 -1.06
C THR A 17 -7.70 -3.06 -2.29
N LEU A 18 -9.01 -3.35 -2.47
CA LEU A 18 -9.80 -2.86 -3.61
C LEU A 18 -10.07 -1.35 -3.56
N ARG A 19 -10.04 -0.68 -2.39
CA ARG A 19 -10.13 0.79 -2.33
C ARG A 19 -8.98 1.49 -3.04
N SER A 20 -7.89 0.77 -3.33
CA SER A 20 -6.78 1.30 -4.14
C SER A 20 -7.17 1.58 -5.59
N ILE A 21 -8.42 1.29 -5.98
CA ILE A 21 -8.98 1.72 -7.28
C ILE A 21 -8.93 3.24 -7.45
N PHE A 22 -9.24 4.01 -6.40
CA PHE A 22 -9.07 5.46 -6.40
C PHE A 22 -7.62 5.87 -6.65
N THR A 23 -6.69 5.17 -5.99
CA THR A 23 -5.25 5.37 -6.22
C THR A 23 -4.86 5.09 -7.68
N ALA A 24 -5.43 4.03 -8.27
CA ALA A 24 -5.20 3.70 -9.68
C ALA A 24 -5.64 4.87 -10.59
N GLY A 25 -6.84 5.42 -10.38
CA GLY A 25 -7.35 6.57 -11.13
C GLY A 25 -6.44 7.80 -11.02
N VAL A 26 -6.02 8.16 -9.81
CA VAL A 26 -5.09 9.28 -9.57
C VAL A 26 -3.76 9.07 -10.30
N LEU A 27 -3.18 7.87 -10.21
CA LEU A 27 -1.88 7.58 -10.81
C LEU A 27 -1.97 7.46 -12.34
N ASP A 28 -3.09 6.99 -12.87
CA ASP A 28 -3.34 6.97 -14.31
C ASP A 28 -3.55 8.40 -14.87
N ALA A 29 -4.19 9.28 -14.10
CA ALA A 29 -4.21 10.71 -14.43
C ALA A 29 -2.80 11.31 -14.46
N PHE A 30 -1.93 10.94 -13.51
CA PHE A 30 -0.52 11.38 -13.54
C PHE A 30 0.23 10.84 -14.77
N ILE A 31 -0.01 9.58 -15.19
CA ILE A 31 0.57 9.04 -16.42
C ILE A 31 0.13 9.86 -17.64
N SER A 32 -1.19 10.12 -17.76
CA SER A 32 -1.78 10.88 -18.86
C SER A 32 -1.22 12.32 -18.96
N LEU A 33 -1.01 12.95 -17.80
CA LEU A 33 -0.39 14.28 -17.69
C LEU A 33 1.14 14.26 -17.80
N LYS A 34 1.76 13.09 -17.96
CA LYS A 34 3.22 12.90 -17.95
C LYS A 34 3.88 13.44 -16.66
N TYR A 35 3.12 13.49 -15.56
CA TYR A 35 3.59 14.00 -14.28
C TYR A 35 4.32 12.92 -13.48
N ASN A 36 5.63 13.03 -13.35
CA ASN A 36 6.45 12.09 -12.56
C ASN A 36 7.74 12.79 -12.06
N PRO A 37 7.63 13.76 -11.13
CA PRO A 37 8.77 14.50 -10.59
C PRO A 37 9.50 13.76 -9.47
N PHE A 38 8.98 12.61 -9.01
CA PHE A 38 9.38 11.96 -7.78
C PHE A 38 10.80 11.40 -7.83
N ARG A 39 11.53 11.63 -6.73
CA ARG A 39 12.86 11.07 -6.44
C ARG A 39 12.82 10.02 -5.33
N TYR A 40 11.69 9.94 -4.66
CA TYR A 40 11.36 8.93 -3.66
C TYR A 40 9.91 8.48 -3.86
N ALA A 41 9.67 7.21 -3.75
CA ALA A 41 8.32 6.64 -3.82
C ALA A 41 8.19 5.51 -2.80
N ILE A 42 7.11 5.50 -2.04
CA ILE A 42 6.82 4.49 -1.04
C ILE A 42 5.34 4.14 -1.07
N GLY A 43 5.05 2.85 -1.01
CA GLY A 43 3.67 2.35 -1.06
C GLY A 43 3.45 1.16 -0.13
N VAL A 44 2.18 0.96 0.19
CA VAL A 44 1.69 -0.08 1.10
C VAL A 44 0.66 -0.94 0.38
N SER A 45 0.77 -2.28 0.46
CA SER A 45 -0.28 -3.22 0.01
C SER A 45 -0.76 -2.93 -1.44
N GLY A 46 -2.07 -2.85 -1.68
CA GLY A 46 -2.62 -2.48 -2.98
C GLY A 46 -2.10 -1.14 -3.52
N GLY A 47 -1.79 -0.18 -2.64
CA GLY A 47 -1.15 1.09 -3.03
C GLY A 47 0.27 0.91 -3.57
N ALA A 48 1.04 -0.05 -3.03
CA ALA A 48 2.36 -0.38 -3.56
C ALA A 48 2.27 -0.97 -4.97
N MET A 49 1.24 -1.80 -5.23
CA MET A 49 0.97 -2.33 -6.57
C MET A 49 0.66 -1.19 -7.55
N CYS A 50 -0.28 -0.29 -7.23
CA CYS A 50 -0.58 0.88 -8.07
C CYS A 50 0.67 1.72 -8.35
N MET A 51 1.50 1.96 -7.32
CA MET A 51 2.73 2.74 -7.43
C MET A 51 3.73 2.15 -8.43
N VAL A 52 3.96 0.83 -8.43
CA VAL A 52 4.94 0.23 -9.34
C VAL A 52 4.46 0.24 -10.80
N TYR A 53 3.16 0.01 -11.06
CA TYR A 53 2.58 0.14 -12.39
C TYR A 53 2.63 1.59 -12.90
N TYR A 54 2.40 2.57 -12.03
CA TYR A 54 2.59 3.98 -12.37
C TYR A 54 4.05 4.30 -12.74
N LEU A 55 5.01 3.84 -11.94
CA LEU A 55 6.44 4.09 -12.19
C LEU A 55 6.94 3.47 -13.50
N THR A 56 6.28 2.40 -13.96
CA THR A 56 6.54 1.76 -15.25
C THR A 56 5.69 2.35 -16.40
N LYS A 57 4.81 3.32 -16.10
CA LYS A 57 3.88 3.96 -17.06
C LYS A 57 2.90 2.98 -17.71
N GLN A 58 2.53 1.93 -17.00
CA GLN A 58 1.54 0.95 -17.46
C GLN A 58 0.13 1.45 -17.17
N TYR A 59 -0.34 2.37 -18.01
CA TYR A 59 -1.66 3.01 -17.91
C TYR A 59 -2.78 1.98 -17.85
N ASN A 60 -3.77 2.23 -16.99
CA ASN A 60 -4.98 1.43 -16.82
C ASN A 60 -4.76 -0.04 -16.38
N SER A 61 -3.51 -0.44 -16.07
CA SER A 61 -3.22 -1.84 -15.73
C SER A 61 -3.79 -2.22 -14.38
N THR A 62 -3.62 -1.39 -13.35
CA THR A 62 -4.14 -1.68 -12.01
C THR A 62 -5.67 -1.63 -11.94
N TYR A 63 -6.31 -0.73 -12.70
CA TYR A 63 -7.77 -0.73 -12.87
C TYR A 63 -8.25 -2.08 -13.42
N LYS A 64 -7.68 -2.53 -14.55
CA LYS A 64 -8.07 -3.80 -15.17
C LYS A 64 -7.85 -5.00 -14.26
N ILE A 65 -6.72 -5.04 -13.56
CA ILE A 65 -6.43 -6.10 -12.56
C ILE A 65 -7.52 -6.12 -11.49
N MET A 66 -7.83 -4.97 -10.88
CA MET A 66 -8.84 -4.91 -9.82
C MET A 66 -10.24 -5.22 -10.32
N HIS A 67 -10.60 -4.72 -11.53
CA HIS A 67 -11.91 -4.93 -12.13
C HIS A 67 -12.17 -6.41 -12.47
N GLU A 68 -11.17 -7.11 -12.99
CA GLU A 68 -11.29 -8.53 -13.30
C GLU A 68 -11.28 -9.41 -12.05
N LEU A 69 -10.42 -9.08 -11.07
CA LEU A 69 -10.31 -9.86 -9.84
C LEU A 69 -11.44 -9.61 -8.83
N ALA A 70 -12.17 -8.51 -8.93
CA ALA A 70 -13.25 -8.19 -8.00
C ALA A 70 -14.41 -9.20 -8.01
N ASN A 71 -14.60 -9.88 -9.14
CA ASN A 71 -15.66 -10.89 -9.33
C ASN A 71 -15.07 -12.30 -9.62
N ASP A 72 -13.80 -12.51 -9.28
CA ASP A 72 -13.11 -13.78 -9.54
C ASP A 72 -13.05 -14.61 -8.26
N ASP A 73 -13.81 -15.71 -8.24
CA ASP A 73 -13.93 -16.63 -7.11
C ASP A 73 -12.60 -17.36 -6.80
N GLU A 74 -11.64 -17.41 -7.74
CA GLU A 74 -10.31 -17.94 -7.48
C GLU A 74 -9.44 -16.97 -6.70
N PHE A 75 -9.70 -15.66 -6.84
CA PHE A 75 -8.99 -14.62 -6.08
C PHE A 75 -9.63 -14.37 -4.72
N MET A 76 -10.97 -14.21 -4.66
CA MET A 76 -11.71 -13.89 -3.42
C MET A 76 -12.82 -14.91 -3.19
N ASN A 77 -12.64 -15.82 -2.25
CA ASN A 77 -13.62 -16.84 -1.96
C ASN A 77 -13.75 -17.10 -0.46
N TRP A 78 -14.95 -16.85 0.10
CA TRP A 78 -15.25 -17.09 1.51
C TRP A 78 -15.11 -18.54 1.91
N LEU A 79 -15.36 -19.48 1.01
CA LEU A 79 -15.20 -20.89 1.27
C LEU A 79 -13.74 -21.27 1.53
N ASN A 80 -12.80 -20.49 1.01
CA ASN A 80 -11.38 -20.70 1.17
C ASN A 80 -10.80 -20.01 2.42
N MET A 81 -11.62 -19.34 3.26
CA MET A 81 -11.12 -18.65 4.46
C MET A 81 -10.31 -19.57 5.39
N PHE A 82 -10.67 -20.84 5.47
CA PHE A 82 -9.98 -21.84 6.29
C PHE A 82 -9.04 -22.76 5.50
N SER A 83 -8.90 -22.54 4.18
CA SER A 83 -7.97 -23.28 3.32
C SER A 83 -6.55 -22.75 3.42
N GLU A 84 -5.60 -23.45 2.78
CA GLU A 84 -4.23 -22.98 2.68
C GLU A 84 -4.06 -21.69 1.86
N GLU A 85 -4.98 -21.38 0.93
CA GLU A 85 -4.97 -20.15 0.11
C GLU A 85 -5.47 -18.94 0.89
N GLY A 86 -6.41 -19.13 1.82
CA GLY A 86 -7.11 -18.05 2.53
C GLY A 86 -8.21 -17.41 1.67
N TYR A 87 -8.92 -16.43 2.26
CA TYR A 87 -9.98 -15.68 1.56
C TYR A 87 -9.44 -14.93 0.33
N LEU A 88 -8.25 -14.33 0.44
CA LEU A 88 -7.54 -13.68 -0.66
C LEU A 88 -6.38 -14.56 -1.13
N ASN A 89 -6.50 -15.11 -2.32
CA ASN A 89 -5.48 -15.98 -2.91
C ASN A 89 -4.35 -15.16 -3.57
N LEU A 90 -3.31 -14.85 -2.80
CA LEU A 90 -2.16 -14.08 -3.31
C LEU A 90 -1.31 -14.88 -4.31
N SER A 91 -1.38 -16.21 -4.31
CA SER A 91 -0.68 -17.03 -5.30
C SER A 91 -1.34 -16.87 -6.66
N TYR A 92 -2.68 -16.90 -6.69
CA TYR A 92 -3.46 -16.63 -7.88
C TYR A 92 -3.24 -15.19 -8.39
N LEU A 93 -3.28 -14.19 -7.51
CA LEU A 93 -2.99 -12.80 -7.87
C LEU A 93 -1.60 -12.66 -8.56
N ASP A 94 -0.58 -13.31 -8.01
CA ASP A 94 0.79 -13.26 -8.58
C ASP A 94 0.83 -13.93 -9.96
N GLU A 95 0.21 -15.09 -10.12
CA GLU A 95 0.11 -15.80 -11.40
C GLU A 95 -0.70 -14.99 -12.42
N PHE A 96 -1.88 -14.50 -12.05
CA PHE A 96 -2.76 -13.69 -12.88
C PHE A 96 -2.04 -12.44 -13.42
N THR A 97 -1.38 -11.70 -12.51
CA THR A 97 -0.67 -10.48 -12.90
C THR A 97 0.53 -10.76 -13.79
N ARG A 98 1.29 -11.83 -13.54
CA ARG A 98 2.44 -12.22 -14.39
C ARG A 98 2.02 -12.64 -15.79
N ASN A 99 0.88 -13.33 -15.91
CA ASN A 99 0.43 -13.84 -17.19
C ASN A 99 -0.31 -12.78 -18.02
N LYS A 100 -1.20 -12.00 -17.40
CA LYS A 100 -2.10 -11.11 -18.13
C LYS A 100 -1.66 -9.65 -18.12
N TYR A 101 -1.08 -9.19 -17.00
CA TYR A 101 -0.64 -7.81 -16.81
C TYR A 101 0.80 -7.75 -16.27
N PRO A 102 1.78 -8.32 -17.00
CA PRO A 102 3.14 -8.42 -16.48
C PRO A 102 3.74 -7.06 -16.16
N LEU A 103 4.28 -6.93 -14.96
CA LEU A 103 5.00 -5.74 -14.54
C LEU A 103 6.30 -5.61 -15.37
N ASP A 104 6.52 -4.46 -15.99
CA ASP A 104 7.74 -4.19 -16.76
C ASP A 104 8.94 -4.02 -15.81
N LEU A 105 9.54 -5.15 -15.43
CA LEU A 105 10.70 -5.19 -14.54
C LEU A 105 11.92 -4.47 -15.13
N LYS A 106 12.05 -4.40 -16.46
CA LYS A 106 13.16 -3.71 -17.12
C LYS A 106 13.06 -2.19 -16.89
N ILE A 107 11.87 -1.64 -17.12
CA ILE A 107 11.61 -0.20 -16.86
C ILE A 107 11.69 0.07 -15.37
N LEU A 108 11.10 -0.76 -14.51
CA LEU A 108 11.09 -0.57 -13.07
C LEU A 108 12.50 -0.57 -12.47
N ASN A 109 13.33 -1.53 -12.86
CA ASN A 109 14.74 -1.58 -12.41
C ASN A 109 15.57 -0.40 -12.93
N LYS A 110 15.31 0.09 -14.15
CA LYS A 110 15.92 1.33 -14.64
C LYS A 110 15.46 2.54 -13.79
N LYS A 111 14.17 2.61 -13.46
CA LYS A 111 13.61 3.67 -12.62
C LYS A 111 14.18 3.65 -11.20
N ALA A 112 14.37 2.47 -10.61
CA ALA A 112 14.94 2.27 -9.29
C ALA A 112 16.42 2.73 -9.14
N ARG A 113 17.10 3.05 -10.25
CA ARG A 113 18.45 3.66 -10.21
C ARG A 113 18.42 5.18 -9.92
N ILE A 114 17.28 5.83 -10.19
CA ILE A 114 17.14 7.29 -10.09
C ILE A 114 16.05 7.71 -9.09
N VAL A 115 15.14 6.82 -8.76
CA VAL A 115 14.11 6.98 -7.73
C VAL A 115 14.34 5.92 -6.67
N LYS A 116 14.48 6.31 -5.41
CA LYS A 116 14.46 5.35 -4.32
C LYS A 116 13.02 4.87 -4.12
N ILE A 117 12.79 3.57 -4.27
CA ILE A 117 11.45 2.97 -4.19
C ILE A 117 11.44 2.02 -3.00
N GLU A 118 10.54 2.26 -2.06
CA GLU A 118 10.35 1.40 -0.88
C GLU A 118 8.91 0.83 -0.87
N ILE A 119 8.79 -0.43 -0.43
CA ILE A 119 7.52 -1.11 -0.20
C ILE A 119 7.46 -1.43 1.29
N VAL A 120 6.36 -1.09 1.95
CA VAL A 120 6.21 -1.29 3.39
C VAL A 120 5.68 -2.68 3.68
N SER A 121 6.28 -3.36 4.64
CA SER A 121 5.77 -4.57 5.27
C SER A 121 5.91 -4.45 6.78
N THR A 122 5.22 -5.29 7.52
CA THR A 122 5.31 -5.37 8.99
C THR A 122 6.09 -6.60 9.41
N SER A 123 7.06 -6.45 10.27
CA SER A 123 7.76 -7.57 10.89
C SER A 123 6.84 -8.32 11.85
N MET A 124 6.74 -9.63 11.70
CA MET A 124 5.96 -10.47 12.62
C MET A 124 6.70 -10.76 13.93
N GLU A 125 7.97 -10.39 14.03
CA GLU A 125 8.77 -10.62 15.24
C GLU A 125 8.55 -9.53 16.29
N ASP A 126 8.36 -8.28 15.84
CA ASP A 126 8.27 -7.12 16.74
C ASP A 126 7.21 -6.09 16.36
N GLY A 127 6.47 -6.30 15.28
CA GLY A 127 5.43 -5.38 14.80
C GLY A 127 5.96 -4.09 14.18
N ARG A 128 7.27 -3.97 13.94
CA ARG A 128 7.86 -2.76 13.35
C ARG A 128 7.74 -2.73 11.83
N PRO A 129 7.71 -1.53 11.22
CA PRO A 129 7.73 -1.42 9.77
C PRO A 129 9.06 -1.84 9.18
N VAL A 130 9.02 -2.60 8.10
CA VAL A 130 10.15 -3.00 7.29
C VAL A 130 10.01 -2.35 5.92
N TYR A 131 10.96 -1.50 5.56
CA TYR A 131 10.97 -0.77 4.29
C TYR A 131 11.81 -1.54 3.27
N LEU A 132 11.13 -2.30 2.41
CA LEU A 132 11.76 -3.17 1.43
C LEU A 132 12.15 -2.36 0.18
N ASN A 133 13.44 -2.29 -0.11
CA ASN A 133 13.98 -1.64 -1.31
C ASN A 133 14.28 -2.71 -2.37
N ALA A 134 13.30 -3.01 -3.21
CA ALA A 134 13.41 -4.06 -4.20
C ALA A 134 14.33 -3.70 -5.37
N LYS A 135 15.02 -4.73 -5.88
CA LYS A 135 15.85 -4.66 -7.09
C LYS A 135 15.81 -6.00 -7.81
N GLY A 136 16.03 -5.97 -9.11
CA GLY A 136 16.10 -7.19 -9.93
C GLY A 136 14.73 -7.85 -10.08
N ASP A 137 14.62 -9.09 -9.64
CA ASP A 137 13.43 -9.94 -9.72
C ASP A 137 12.61 -10.00 -8.42
N LYS A 138 13.09 -9.34 -7.35
CA LYS A 138 12.47 -9.40 -6.02
C LYS A 138 11.16 -8.61 -5.91
N TRP A 139 10.76 -7.81 -6.91
CA TRP A 139 9.59 -6.94 -6.88
C TRP A 139 8.30 -7.67 -6.51
N HIS A 140 7.99 -8.78 -7.20
CA HIS A 140 6.78 -9.55 -6.93
C HIS A 140 6.75 -10.08 -5.49
N LYS A 141 7.89 -10.59 -5.01
CA LYS A 141 8.00 -11.11 -3.64
C LYS A 141 7.76 -10.02 -2.60
N TYR A 142 8.23 -8.80 -2.85
CA TYR A 142 8.06 -7.66 -1.94
C TYR A 142 6.63 -7.11 -1.97
N LEU A 143 6.02 -7.04 -3.16
CA LEU A 143 4.60 -6.69 -3.29
C LEU A 143 3.72 -7.71 -2.56
N ARG A 144 4.00 -9.00 -2.73
CA ARG A 144 3.30 -10.07 -2.01
C ARG A 144 3.44 -9.93 -0.48
N ALA A 145 4.65 -9.67 0.03
CA ALA A 145 4.86 -9.47 1.47
C ALA A 145 4.03 -8.29 2.01
N SER A 146 3.99 -7.18 1.26
CA SER A 146 3.21 -6.00 1.63
C SER A 146 1.70 -6.20 1.54
N ALA A 147 1.22 -7.21 0.84
CA ALA A 147 -0.20 -7.55 0.68
C ALA A 147 -0.63 -8.79 1.50
N THR A 148 0.27 -9.39 2.27
CA THR A 148 0.00 -10.58 3.07
C THR A 148 -0.76 -10.20 4.35
N LEU A 149 -2.10 -10.34 4.31
CA LEU A 149 -2.98 -9.99 5.42
C LEU A 149 -3.13 -11.18 6.38
N PRO A 150 -2.94 -10.96 7.69
CA PRO A 150 -3.28 -11.98 8.70
C PRO A 150 -4.74 -12.42 8.57
N PHE A 151 -4.99 -13.70 8.73
CA PHE A 151 -6.33 -14.33 8.68
C PHE A 151 -7.03 -14.31 7.31
N LEU A 152 -6.69 -13.39 6.41
CA LEU A 152 -7.33 -13.27 5.08
C LEU A 152 -6.50 -13.89 3.96
N THR A 153 -5.19 -14.06 4.16
CA THR A 153 -4.27 -14.75 3.25
C THR A 153 -3.52 -15.85 4.01
N LYS A 154 -2.51 -16.48 3.42
CA LYS A 154 -1.62 -17.45 4.12
C LYS A 154 -0.89 -16.90 5.36
N GLY A 155 -1.15 -15.66 5.75
CA GLY A 155 -0.75 -15.08 7.01
C GLY A 155 0.68 -14.56 7.09
N GLN A 156 1.66 -15.09 6.34
CA GLN A 156 3.05 -14.64 6.38
C GLN A 156 3.79 -14.82 5.06
N CYS A 157 4.74 -13.94 4.79
CA CYS A 157 5.71 -14.06 3.71
C CYS A 157 7.13 -14.00 4.29
N VAL A 158 8.02 -14.90 3.87
CA VAL A 158 9.40 -14.94 4.37
C VAL A 158 10.34 -14.30 3.35
N ILE A 159 11.07 -13.26 3.74
CA ILE A 159 12.09 -12.58 2.95
C ILE A 159 13.36 -12.45 3.77
N ASP A 160 14.47 -13.01 3.29
CA ASP A 160 15.77 -12.94 3.93
C ASP A 160 15.70 -13.34 5.44
N ASN A 161 14.99 -14.42 5.74
CA ASN A 161 14.65 -14.96 7.07
C ASN A 161 13.71 -14.11 7.94
N LEU A 162 13.25 -12.97 7.48
CA LEU A 162 12.23 -12.17 8.15
C LEU A 162 10.83 -12.67 7.80
N LYS A 163 10.01 -12.91 8.79
CA LYS A 163 8.58 -13.19 8.63
C LYS A 163 7.85 -11.86 8.54
N LEU A 164 7.22 -11.62 7.42
CA LEU A 164 6.57 -10.34 7.08
C LEU A 164 5.09 -10.53 6.79
N MET A 165 4.34 -9.48 7.08
CA MET A 165 2.93 -9.33 6.72
C MET A 165 2.65 -7.93 6.19
N ASP A 166 1.38 -7.63 5.86
CA ASP A 166 0.94 -6.36 5.28
C ASP A 166 1.46 -5.15 6.06
N GLY A 167 1.99 -4.18 5.32
CA GLY A 167 2.60 -2.98 5.87
C GLY A 167 1.62 -2.02 6.54
N GLY A 168 0.33 -2.14 6.25
CA GLY A 168 -0.71 -1.29 6.82
C GLY A 168 -0.83 -1.38 8.34
N TRP A 169 -0.39 -2.47 8.94
CA TRP A 169 -0.38 -2.64 10.39
C TRP A 169 0.68 -1.80 11.10
N SER A 170 1.81 -1.55 10.47
CA SER A 170 2.91 -0.81 11.11
C SER A 170 3.08 0.61 10.62
N ASP A 171 2.82 0.89 9.34
CA ASP A 171 2.93 2.22 8.75
C ASP A 171 1.97 2.37 7.55
N PRO A 172 0.67 2.60 7.82
CA PRO A 172 -0.37 2.62 6.78
C PRO A 172 -0.21 3.77 5.79
N ILE A 173 0.39 4.90 6.20
CA ILE A 173 0.64 6.08 5.38
C ILE A 173 2.06 6.58 5.67
N PRO A 174 3.10 6.04 4.99
CA PRO A 174 4.50 6.19 5.37
C PRO A 174 5.08 7.58 5.06
N VAL A 175 4.38 8.65 5.47
CA VAL A 175 4.79 10.05 5.25
C VAL A 175 6.00 10.43 6.10
N LYS A 176 6.07 9.95 7.34
CA LYS A 176 7.23 10.20 8.22
C LYS A 176 8.50 9.58 7.61
N ARG A 177 8.37 8.39 7.00
CA ARG A 177 9.46 7.75 6.26
C ARG A 177 9.94 8.61 5.08
N ALA A 178 9.03 9.21 4.31
CA ALA A 178 9.39 10.11 3.22
C ALA A 178 10.15 11.36 3.73
N ILE A 179 9.78 11.90 4.89
CA ILE A 179 10.50 13.02 5.54
C ILE A 179 11.91 12.59 5.97
N GLU A 180 12.06 11.40 6.57
CA GLU A 180 13.37 10.82 6.90
C GLU A 180 14.25 10.68 5.66
N GLN A 181 13.67 10.39 4.51
CA GLN A 181 14.36 10.34 3.22
C GLN A 181 14.63 11.72 2.63
N LYS A 182 14.44 12.81 3.42
CA LYS A 182 14.71 14.22 3.05
C LYS A 182 13.85 14.72 1.89
N CYS A 183 12.62 14.22 1.74
CA CYS A 183 11.64 14.82 0.84
C CYS A 183 11.14 16.14 1.42
N THR A 184 11.05 17.17 0.56
CA THR A 184 10.60 18.53 0.92
C THR A 184 9.20 18.82 0.41
N ASP A 185 8.79 18.11 -0.64
CA ASP A 185 7.47 18.21 -1.26
C ASP A 185 6.94 16.78 -1.43
N ILE A 186 5.86 16.43 -0.70
CA ILE A 186 5.37 15.08 -0.62
C ILE A 186 3.92 15.05 -1.11
N VAL A 187 3.66 14.24 -2.13
CA VAL A 187 2.29 13.89 -2.53
C VAL A 187 1.89 12.63 -1.82
N VAL A 188 0.80 12.69 -1.05
CA VAL A 188 0.22 11.56 -0.32
C VAL A 188 -1.12 11.22 -0.95
N ILE A 189 -1.24 10.02 -1.51
CA ILE A 189 -2.51 9.50 -2.03
C ILE A 189 -3.12 8.61 -0.97
N ARG A 190 -4.33 8.96 -0.52
CA ARG A 190 -5.09 8.19 0.48
C ARG A 190 -6.29 7.51 -0.17
N THR A 191 -6.74 6.44 0.45
CA THR A 191 -7.95 5.68 0.04
C THR A 191 -9.15 5.95 0.93
N GLN A 192 -9.03 6.93 1.83
CA GLN A 192 -10.05 7.38 2.76
C GLN A 192 -10.16 8.90 2.72
N PRO A 193 -11.35 9.49 2.98
CA PRO A 193 -11.52 10.95 3.06
C PRO A 193 -10.58 11.58 4.08
N LYS A 194 -10.35 12.88 3.96
CA LYS A 194 -9.46 13.62 4.87
C LYS A 194 -9.91 13.53 6.33
N SER A 195 -11.22 13.60 6.57
CA SER A 195 -11.83 13.54 7.90
C SER A 195 -11.83 12.16 8.55
N HIS A 196 -11.51 11.10 7.76
CA HIS A 196 -11.56 9.74 8.27
C HIS A 196 -10.60 9.53 9.44
N ARG A 197 -11.14 8.89 10.48
CA ARG A 197 -10.38 8.34 11.61
C ARG A 197 -10.84 6.90 11.83
N GLU A 198 -9.90 6.01 12.12
CA GLU A 198 -10.20 4.63 12.46
C GLU A 198 -10.76 4.53 13.88
N ASN A 199 -11.62 3.56 14.10
CA ASN A 199 -12.17 3.22 15.41
C ASN A 199 -11.59 1.89 15.88
N TRP A 200 -11.64 1.68 17.19
CA TRP A 200 -11.35 0.38 17.76
C TRP A 200 -12.13 -0.74 17.07
N SER A 201 -11.49 -1.88 16.81
CA SER A 201 -12.10 -3.00 16.12
C SER A 201 -11.92 -4.34 16.85
N TYR A 202 -12.94 -5.19 16.78
CA TYR A 202 -12.84 -6.57 17.26
C TYR A 202 -11.75 -7.36 16.52
N PHE A 203 -11.48 -7.03 15.27
CA PHE A 203 -10.44 -7.67 14.48
C PHE A 203 -9.04 -7.33 15.02
N GLY A 204 -8.80 -6.08 15.38
CA GLY A 204 -7.57 -5.66 16.05
C GLY A 204 -7.38 -6.38 17.39
N MET A 205 -8.43 -6.42 18.23
CA MET A 205 -8.39 -7.13 19.51
C MET A 205 -8.10 -8.64 19.34
N PHE A 206 -8.76 -9.30 18.39
CA PHE A 206 -8.53 -10.71 18.10
C PHE A 206 -7.10 -10.97 17.63
N GLY A 207 -6.58 -10.12 16.72
CA GLY A 207 -5.19 -10.16 16.26
C GLY A 207 -4.19 -9.96 17.40
N GLY A 208 -4.46 -9.00 18.28
CA GLY A 208 -3.65 -8.76 19.49
C GLY A 208 -3.61 -9.98 20.42
N TYR A 209 -4.75 -10.61 20.67
CA TYR A 209 -4.84 -11.82 21.47
C TYR A 209 -4.12 -13.01 20.81
N TRP A 210 -4.30 -13.18 19.49
CA TRP A 210 -3.63 -14.26 18.74
C TRP A 210 -2.10 -14.16 18.80
N HIS A 211 -1.59 -12.92 18.74
CA HIS A 211 -0.16 -12.62 18.80
C HIS A 211 0.34 -12.24 20.20
N ARG A 212 -0.37 -12.59 21.28
CA ARG A 212 -0.01 -12.23 22.66
C ARG A 212 1.41 -12.61 23.10
N ASN A 213 1.99 -13.64 22.48
CA ASN A 213 3.36 -14.06 22.73
C ASN A 213 4.42 -13.19 22.02
N THR A 214 3.99 -12.24 21.20
CA THR A 214 4.84 -11.28 20.48
C THR A 214 4.37 -9.85 20.86
N PRO A 215 4.84 -9.28 21.98
CA PRO A 215 4.26 -8.06 22.56
C PRO A 215 4.17 -6.87 21.59
N GLY A 216 5.22 -6.61 20.80
CA GLY A 216 5.21 -5.51 19.82
C GLY A 216 4.17 -5.70 18.72
N LEU A 217 4.00 -6.93 18.22
CA LEU A 217 2.99 -7.24 17.21
C LEU A 217 1.58 -7.21 17.81
N SER A 218 1.39 -7.77 19.01
CA SER A 218 0.12 -7.70 19.75
C SER A 218 -0.32 -6.25 19.95
N GLN A 219 0.58 -5.37 20.34
CA GLN A 219 0.30 -3.95 20.49
C GLN A 219 -0.12 -3.31 19.17
N ARG A 220 0.54 -3.64 18.04
CA ARG A 220 0.16 -3.11 16.72
C ARG A 220 -1.27 -3.45 16.34
N PHE A 221 -1.73 -4.65 16.65
CA PHE A 221 -3.12 -5.05 16.42
C PHE A 221 -4.11 -4.33 17.36
N ASN A 222 -3.81 -4.23 18.64
CA ASN A 222 -4.71 -3.60 19.62
C ASN A 222 -4.85 -2.09 19.41
N ASP A 223 -3.79 -1.43 18.96
CA ASP A 223 -3.67 0.02 18.86
C ASP A 223 -3.64 0.51 17.39
N ASP A 224 -4.05 -0.33 16.42
CA ASP A 224 -4.02 -0.03 14.98
C ASP A 224 -4.72 1.30 14.65
N TYR A 225 -5.89 1.53 15.24
CA TYR A 225 -6.65 2.76 15.07
C TYR A 225 -5.93 3.98 15.66
N ILE A 226 -5.19 3.85 16.76
CA ILE A 226 -4.41 4.93 17.37
C ILE A 226 -3.29 5.34 16.41
N PHE A 227 -2.52 4.37 15.92
CA PHE A 227 -1.42 4.63 14.98
C PHE A 227 -1.90 5.27 13.68
N TYR A 228 -3.05 4.81 13.15
CA TYR A 228 -3.64 5.42 11.97
C TYR A 228 -4.03 6.88 12.23
N ASN A 229 -4.73 7.13 13.35
CA ASN A 229 -5.22 8.46 13.69
C ASN A 229 -4.09 9.45 13.98
N GLU A 230 -3.03 9.02 14.65
CA GLU A 230 -1.82 9.84 14.84
C GLU A 230 -1.18 10.27 13.52
N ILE A 231 -1.14 9.39 12.51
CA ILE A 231 -0.62 9.74 11.18
C ILE A 231 -1.60 10.66 10.45
N ALA A 232 -2.91 10.43 10.54
CA ALA A 232 -3.91 11.30 9.95
C ALA A 232 -3.84 12.71 10.54
N ASP A 233 -3.72 12.83 11.88
CA ASP A 233 -3.55 14.12 12.56
C ASP A 233 -2.22 14.79 12.22
N PHE A 234 -1.16 14.02 12.02
CA PHE A 234 0.12 14.54 11.54
C PHE A 234 -0.02 15.15 10.14
N LEU A 235 -0.73 14.48 9.22
CA LEU A 235 -0.96 14.96 7.86
C LEU A 235 -1.78 16.25 7.79
N ASP A 236 -2.60 16.52 8.80
CA ASP A 236 -3.45 17.72 8.84
C ASP A 236 -2.75 18.95 9.43
N LYS A 237 -1.55 18.77 9.99
CA LYS A 237 -0.73 19.86 10.53
C LYS A 237 0.15 20.48 9.45
N GLU A 238 0.48 21.76 9.64
CA GLU A 238 1.53 22.43 8.85
C GLU A 238 2.92 22.01 9.35
N HIS A 239 3.87 21.91 8.42
CA HIS A 239 5.25 21.51 8.69
C HIS A 239 6.21 22.56 8.11
N GLU A 240 7.08 23.15 8.93
CA GLU A 240 7.96 24.27 8.53
C GLU A 240 8.83 23.98 7.30
N ASN A 241 9.34 22.75 7.17
CA ASN A 241 10.35 22.41 6.16
C ASN A 241 9.86 21.42 5.09
N VAL A 242 8.58 21.02 5.15
CA VAL A 242 8.00 20.00 4.26
C VAL A 242 6.60 20.43 3.84
N LYS A 243 6.36 20.42 2.54
CA LYS A 243 5.00 20.60 1.99
C LYS A 243 4.36 19.24 1.72
N ILE A 244 3.22 19.00 2.35
CA ILE A 244 2.45 17.77 2.17
C ILE A 244 1.18 18.08 1.39
N HIS A 245 1.03 17.44 0.23
CA HIS A 245 -0.12 17.57 -0.66
C HIS A 245 -0.92 16.26 -0.58
N GLN A 246 -2.06 16.28 0.08
CA GLN A 246 -2.94 15.13 0.18
C GLN A 246 -3.90 15.09 -1.02
N ILE A 247 -3.94 13.95 -1.70
CA ILE A 247 -4.98 13.60 -2.67
C ILE A 247 -5.85 12.53 -2.01
N VAL A 248 -7.08 12.87 -1.76
CA VAL A 248 -8.03 12.06 -0.98
C VAL A 248 -9.36 11.98 -1.76
N PRO A 249 -10.11 10.89 -1.61
CA PRO A 249 -11.48 10.88 -2.13
C PRO A 249 -12.32 11.95 -1.40
N PRO A 250 -13.23 12.63 -2.11
CA PRO A 250 -14.05 13.69 -1.54
C PRO A 250 -15.00 13.17 -0.46
N ASP A 251 -15.42 11.91 -0.57
CA ASP A 251 -16.26 11.17 0.37
C ASP A 251 -15.80 9.72 0.46
N TYR A 252 -16.44 8.91 1.29
CA TYR A 252 -16.17 7.48 1.35
C TYR A 252 -16.44 6.82 0.01
N LEU A 253 -15.48 6.00 -0.43
CA LEU A 253 -15.59 5.23 -1.65
C LEU A 253 -16.77 4.24 -1.55
N LYS A 254 -17.44 3.98 -2.67
CA LYS A 254 -18.45 2.91 -2.77
C LYS A 254 -17.81 1.53 -2.72
N THR A 255 -16.56 1.44 -3.15
CA THR A 255 -15.71 0.26 -3.04
C THR A 255 -15.26 0.05 -1.60
N THR A 256 -15.52 -1.13 -1.05
CA THR A 256 -14.95 -1.54 0.24
C THR A 256 -13.64 -2.29 0.03
N SER A 257 -12.92 -2.58 1.10
CA SER A 257 -11.63 -3.30 1.00
C SER A 257 -11.77 -4.71 0.45
N TYR A 258 -12.89 -5.39 0.75
CA TYR A 258 -13.02 -6.84 0.52
C TYR A 258 -14.29 -7.23 -0.24
N PHE A 259 -15.18 -6.30 -0.52
CA PHE A 259 -16.42 -6.53 -1.23
C PHE A 259 -16.71 -5.37 -2.14
N THR A 260 -16.91 -5.66 -3.42
CA THR A 260 -17.25 -4.62 -4.38
C THR A 260 -17.96 -5.24 -5.58
N SER A 261 -18.47 -4.39 -6.45
CA SER A 261 -18.96 -4.74 -7.79
C SER A 261 -18.23 -3.89 -8.83
N SER A 262 -18.25 -4.31 -10.08
CA SER A 262 -17.64 -3.56 -11.18
C SER A 262 -18.13 -2.11 -11.23
N ASP A 263 -19.44 -1.88 -11.08
CA ASP A 263 -20.02 -0.53 -11.10
C ASP A 263 -19.47 0.38 -9.99
N LYS A 264 -19.15 -0.19 -8.81
CA LYS A 264 -18.55 0.58 -7.71
C LYS A 264 -17.10 0.93 -8.01
N LEU A 265 -16.35 -0.02 -8.59
CA LEU A 265 -14.98 0.22 -9.02
C LEU A 265 -14.93 1.32 -10.09
N ASP A 266 -15.82 1.25 -11.09
CA ASP A 266 -15.90 2.23 -12.16
C ASP A 266 -16.22 3.63 -11.64
N ASN A 267 -17.10 3.71 -10.63
CA ASN A 267 -17.44 4.98 -10.01
C ASN A 267 -16.29 5.60 -9.21
N ASP A 268 -15.47 4.78 -8.59
CA ASP A 268 -14.43 5.21 -7.65
C ASP A 268 -13.06 5.39 -8.34
N TYR A 269 -12.91 4.89 -9.58
CA TYR A 269 -11.77 5.10 -10.44
C TYR A 269 -11.82 6.50 -11.07
#